data_09635f1c038a96d1833366d327cc2193
#
_entry.id   09635f1c038a96d1833366d327cc2193
#
_cell.length_a   1.000
_cell.length_b   1.000
_cell.length_c   1.000
_cell.angle_alpha   90.00
_cell.angle_beta   90.00
_cell.angle_gamma   90.00
#
_symmetry.space_group_name_H-M   'P 1'
#
loop_
_entity.id
_entity.type
_entity.pdbx_description
1 polymer ?
#
loop_
_entity_poly.entity_id
_entity_poly.type
_entity_poly.pdbx_seq_one_letter_code
_entity_poly.pdbx_strand_id
1 'polypeptide(L)'
;MAYNMGGRRFRPVGSGKKRTAPQYGPVGTGCPFVEEAVARLYREQNEEHFWSLMNALNYALELQTKVLVPLDAAVDPQSGAAPWAHLPIPEERAGGLQPWLLHARKERHYLPLFTSVKNAEAEKASATRPMVERSLRSAMEYALETDGIDGVVLDPWTSSATLDVSLLSGLLKSERGSDNPGAQELEAGHAAARAGDWQEAAARYTAAAEAGSAEALSALGDCLYYGRGTRKNKTQARRMWKKAAQAGEVQAMIALGDDCAASGGEMAETLQYYRRAQSAAREVPDIAYTPQVCLRLAQYETQYLSRKKALLQVAEAVQGFRILQAEGETDAADWLREAELLTDQLLADDKNA
;
A
#
# COMPACT_ATOMS: atom_id res chain seq x y z
N MET A 1 23.87 7.17 29.49
CA MET A 1 24.19 8.15 28.45
C MET A 1 22.87 8.48 27.75
N ALA A 2 22.43 9.72 27.84
CA ALA A 2 21.22 10.14 27.15
C ALA A 2 21.48 10.08 25.65
N TYR A 3 20.88 9.12 24.96
CA TYR A 3 20.87 9.09 23.50
C TYR A 3 20.18 10.38 23.04
N ASN A 4 20.99 11.24 22.43
CA ASN A 4 20.51 12.46 21.79
C ASN A 4 19.74 11.99 20.55
N MET A 5 18.44 11.80 20.68
CA MET A 5 17.52 11.61 19.56
C MET A 5 17.42 12.93 18.79
N GLY A 6 18.60 13.36 18.32
CA GLY A 6 18.77 14.57 17.54
C GLY A 6 18.02 14.47 16.26
N GLY A 7 16.88 15.13 16.22
CA GLY A 7 16.31 15.84 15.08
C GLY A 7 16.48 15.24 13.68
N ARG A 8 16.55 13.90 13.51
CA ARG A 8 16.52 13.29 12.20
C ARG A 8 15.09 13.33 11.68
N ARG A 9 14.96 14.01 10.59
CA ARG A 9 13.74 14.42 9.95
C ARG A 9 13.04 13.17 9.40
N PHE A 10 11.89 12.81 9.96
CA PHE A 10 10.93 12.03 9.21
C PHE A 10 10.49 12.87 8.01
N ARG A 11 10.79 12.42 6.82
CA ARG A 11 10.05 12.85 5.64
C ARG A 11 8.80 11.98 5.58
N PRO A 12 7.63 12.55 5.24
CA PRO A 12 6.48 11.72 4.94
C PRO A 12 6.89 10.73 3.86
N VAL A 13 6.69 9.46 4.13
CA VAL A 13 6.82 8.41 3.12
C VAL A 13 5.66 8.61 2.17
N GLY A 14 5.87 9.06 1.00
CA GLY A 14 4.85 9.45 0.01
C GLY A 14 5.36 10.54 -0.90
N SER A 15 6.48 11.16 -0.55
CA SER A 15 7.10 12.21 -1.37
C SER A 15 8.21 11.68 -2.28
N GLY A 16 8.40 10.39 -2.36
CA GLY A 16 9.25 9.77 -3.37
C GLY A 16 8.72 10.12 -4.75
N LYS A 17 9.61 10.38 -5.69
CA LYS A 17 9.37 10.46 -7.13
C LYS A 17 8.13 9.65 -7.47
N LYS A 18 7.21 10.18 -8.32
CA LYS A 18 6.17 9.35 -8.95
C LYS A 18 6.79 7.98 -9.13
N ARG A 19 6.36 6.98 -8.34
CA ARG A 19 6.81 5.61 -8.55
C ARG A 19 6.51 5.40 -10.02
N THR A 20 7.54 5.34 -10.84
CA THR A 20 7.37 4.86 -12.20
C THR A 20 6.76 3.49 -11.97
N ALA A 21 5.50 3.34 -12.37
CA ALA A 21 4.85 2.04 -12.33
C ALA A 21 5.91 1.04 -12.77
N PRO A 22 6.15 -0.06 -12.02
CA PRO A 22 7.09 -1.05 -12.48
C PRO A 22 6.75 -1.23 -13.94
N GLN A 23 7.73 -0.98 -14.83
CA GLN A 23 7.51 -1.24 -16.24
C GLN A 23 7.33 -2.75 -16.32
N TYR A 24 6.07 -3.17 -16.13
CA TYR A 24 5.72 -4.53 -16.47
C TYR A 24 6.14 -4.68 -17.90
N GLY A 25 6.99 -5.66 -18.13
CA GLY A 25 7.43 -5.98 -19.49
C GLY A 25 6.21 -6.16 -20.39
N PRO A 26 6.43 -6.45 -21.66
CA PRO A 26 5.33 -6.66 -22.58
C PRO A 26 4.31 -7.58 -21.95
N VAL A 27 3.05 -7.25 -22.13
CA VAL A 27 1.88 -7.96 -21.59
C VAL A 27 2.18 -9.44 -21.35
N GLY A 28 2.11 -9.88 -20.12
CA GLY A 28 2.44 -11.27 -19.80
C GLY A 28 3.25 -11.50 -18.55
N THR A 29 3.83 -10.47 -17.95
CA THR A 29 4.55 -10.62 -16.68
C THR A 29 3.64 -10.78 -15.47
N GLY A 30 2.34 -10.48 -15.63
CA GLY A 30 1.35 -10.65 -14.57
C GLY A 30 1.37 -9.56 -13.51
N CYS A 31 0.52 -9.74 -12.51
CA CYS A 31 0.47 -8.92 -11.31
C CYS A 31 0.77 -9.81 -10.08
N PRO A 32 2.04 -10.15 -9.81
CA PRO A 32 2.42 -11.19 -8.86
C PRO A 32 1.86 -10.99 -7.46
N PHE A 33 1.79 -9.75 -6.98
CA PHE A 33 1.27 -9.45 -5.64
C PHE A 33 -0.24 -9.65 -5.54
N VAL A 34 -1.01 -9.38 -6.61
CA VAL A 34 -2.44 -9.70 -6.67
C VAL A 34 -2.63 -11.21 -6.79
N GLU A 35 -1.86 -11.89 -7.66
CA GLU A 35 -1.91 -13.35 -7.80
C GLU A 35 -1.65 -14.05 -6.46
N GLU A 36 -0.64 -13.59 -5.72
CA GLU A 36 -0.31 -14.15 -4.40
C GLU A 36 -1.42 -13.89 -3.38
N ALA A 37 -1.99 -12.70 -3.34
CA ALA A 37 -3.09 -12.37 -2.43
C ALA A 37 -4.35 -13.20 -2.76
N VAL A 38 -4.70 -13.35 -4.04
CA VAL A 38 -5.79 -14.22 -4.49
C VAL A 38 -5.52 -15.67 -4.09
N ALA A 39 -4.29 -16.17 -4.29
CA ALA A 39 -3.92 -17.53 -3.94
C ALA A 39 -3.95 -17.79 -2.43
N ARG A 40 -3.61 -16.81 -1.60
CA ARG A 40 -3.72 -16.92 -0.14
C ARG A 40 -5.18 -17.01 0.28
N LEU A 41 -6.03 -16.10 -0.19
CA LEU A 41 -7.46 -16.11 0.11
C LEU A 41 -8.15 -17.38 -0.40
N TYR A 42 -7.76 -17.89 -1.58
CA TYR A 42 -8.30 -19.13 -2.11
C TYR A 42 -7.98 -20.36 -1.25
N ARG A 43 -6.75 -20.42 -0.70
CA ARG A 43 -6.31 -21.51 0.19
C ARG A 43 -6.97 -21.47 1.55
N GLU A 44 -7.10 -20.28 2.11
CA GLU A 44 -7.65 -20.08 3.44
C GLU A 44 -8.49 -18.79 3.46
N GLN A 45 -9.81 -18.99 3.54
CA GLN A 45 -10.80 -17.89 3.55
C GLN A 45 -10.93 -17.36 4.98
N ASN A 46 -10.12 -16.36 5.32
CA ASN A 46 -10.19 -15.63 6.57
C ASN A 46 -10.17 -14.12 6.33
N GLU A 47 -10.45 -13.35 7.36
CA GLU A 47 -10.53 -11.89 7.29
C GLU A 47 -9.18 -11.25 6.93
N GLU A 48 -8.08 -11.77 7.45
CA GLU A 48 -6.72 -11.28 7.17
C GLU A 48 -6.40 -11.40 5.66
N HIS A 49 -6.64 -12.57 5.06
CA HIS A 49 -6.40 -12.77 3.63
C HIS A 49 -7.36 -11.99 2.76
N PHE A 50 -8.60 -11.76 3.21
CA PHE A 50 -9.54 -10.90 2.52
C PHE A 50 -9.02 -9.45 2.47
N TRP A 51 -8.61 -8.89 3.60
CA TRP A 51 -8.06 -7.53 3.64
C TRP A 51 -6.73 -7.43 2.89
N SER A 52 -5.89 -8.47 2.93
CA SER A 52 -4.67 -8.54 2.12
C SER A 52 -4.97 -8.43 0.62
N LEU A 53 -6.03 -9.10 0.13
CA LEU A 53 -6.46 -8.97 -1.26
C LEU A 53 -7.00 -7.57 -1.57
N MET A 54 -7.82 -6.98 -0.68
CA MET A 54 -8.33 -5.63 -0.88
C MET A 54 -7.21 -4.60 -0.97
N ASN A 55 -6.20 -4.70 -0.11
CA ASN A 55 -5.02 -3.85 -0.15
C ASN A 55 -4.18 -4.04 -1.44
N ALA A 56 -3.98 -5.30 -1.86
CA ALA A 56 -3.30 -5.59 -3.12
C ALA A 56 -4.03 -5.01 -4.33
N LEU A 57 -5.36 -5.05 -4.34
CA LEU A 57 -6.17 -4.47 -5.41
C LEU A 57 -6.12 -2.95 -5.41
N ASN A 58 -6.21 -2.29 -4.25
CA ASN A 58 -6.04 -0.84 -4.14
C ASN A 58 -4.67 -0.42 -4.69
N TYR A 59 -3.61 -1.12 -4.28
CA TYR A 59 -2.27 -0.85 -4.80
C TYR A 59 -2.14 -1.09 -6.31
N ALA A 60 -2.78 -2.14 -6.84
CA ALA A 60 -2.83 -2.40 -8.29
C ALA A 60 -3.55 -1.29 -9.06
N LEU A 61 -4.60 -0.73 -8.47
CA LEU A 61 -5.35 0.39 -9.04
C LEU A 61 -4.48 1.67 -9.07
N GLU A 62 -3.76 1.98 -7.99
CA GLU A 62 -2.81 3.11 -7.93
C GLU A 62 -1.69 3.00 -8.98
N LEU A 63 -1.16 1.80 -9.17
CA LEU A 63 -0.15 1.50 -10.18
C LEU A 63 -0.68 1.46 -11.61
N GLN A 64 -1.98 1.66 -11.82
CA GLN A 64 -2.65 1.51 -13.10
C GLN A 64 -2.35 0.15 -13.76
N THR A 65 -2.31 -0.91 -12.94
CA THR A 65 -2.01 -2.26 -13.38
C THR A 65 -2.97 -2.71 -14.47
N LYS A 66 -2.46 -3.43 -15.46
CA LYS A 66 -3.26 -3.96 -16.56
C LYS A 66 -3.64 -5.41 -16.30
N VAL A 67 -4.82 -5.79 -16.78
CA VAL A 67 -5.39 -7.13 -16.75
C VAL A 67 -5.85 -7.53 -18.15
N LEU A 68 -6.00 -8.83 -18.35
CA LEU A 68 -6.49 -9.39 -19.59
C LEU A 68 -7.99 -9.70 -19.46
N VAL A 69 -8.76 -9.24 -20.44
CA VAL A 69 -10.21 -9.47 -20.54
C VAL A 69 -10.50 -10.24 -21.81
N PRO A 70 -11.06 -11.46 -21.73
CA PRO A 70 -11.42 -12.24 -22.92
C PRO A 70 -12.61 -11.62 -23.63
N LEU A 71 -12.57 -11.68 -24.95
CA LEU A 71 -13.66 -11.19 -25.80
C LEU A 71 -14.57 -12.32 -26.26
N ASP A 72 -15.84 -12.01 -26.46
CA ASP A 72 -16.82 -12.90 -27.07
C ASP A 72 -16.76 -12.78 -28.60
N ALA A 73 -15.65 -13.25 -29.17
CA ALA A 73 -15.46 -13.32 -30.61
C ALA A 73 -15.48 -14.78 -31.07
N ALA A 74 -16.09 -15.01 -32.21
CA ALA A 74 -16.11 -16.35 -32.82
C ALA A 74 -14.67 -16.84 -33.09
N VAL A 75 -14.29 -17.95 -32.47
CA VAL A 75 -13.04 -18.64 -32.79
C VAL A 75 -13.20 -19.26 -34.17
N ASP A 76 -12.20 -19.11 -35.05
CA ASP A 76 -12.18 -19.81 -36.31
C ASP A 76 -12.21 -21.36 -36.06
N PRO A 77 -13.27 -22.05 -36.45
CA PRO A 77 -13.40 -23.48 -36.16
C PRO A 77 -12.32 -24.35 -36.81
N GLN A 78 -11.60 -23.81 -37.81
CA GLN A 78 -10.59 -24.59 -38.58
C GLN A 78 -9.18 -24.49 -37.98
N SER A 79 -8.84 -23.40 -37.29
CA SER A 79 -7.51 -23.22 -36.73
C SER A 79 -7.38 -23.64 -35.26
N GLY A 80 -8.48 -23.80 -34.55
CA GLY A 80 -8.49 -24.23 -33.14
C GLY A 80 -7.81 -23.27 -32.13
N ALA A 81 -7.06 -22.31 -32.62
CA ALA A 81 -6.42 -21.27 -31.82
C ALA A 81 -6.59 -19.92 -32.51
N ALA A 82 -7.09 -18.94 -31.80
CA ALA A 82 -7.11 -17.58 -32.31
C ALA A 82 -5.67 -17.06 -32.39
N PRO A 83 -5.22 -16.55 -33.55
CA PRO A 83 -3.84 -16.08 -33.72
C PRO A 83 -3.45 -14.92 -32.79
N TRP A 84 -4.41 -14.33 -32.11
CA TRP A 84 -4.24 -13.26 -31.12
C TRP A 84 -4.21 -13.74 -29.66
N ALA A 85 -4.36 -15.02 -29.36
CA ALA A 85 -4.40 -15.54 -27.99
C ALA A 85 -3.13 -15.20 -27.17
N HIS A 86 -2.01 -15.01 -27.86
CA HIS A 86 -0.72 -14.65 -27.25
C HIS A 86 -0.33 -13.15 -27.42
N LEU A 87 -1.15 -12.38 -28.14
CA LEU A 87 -0.93 -10.97 -28.40
C LEU A 87 -2.18 -10.17 -28.02
N PRO A 88 -2.27 -9.69 -26.79
CA PRO A 88 -3.43 -8.93 -26.36
C PRO A 88 -3.67 -7.70 -27.23
N ILE A 89 -4.94 -7.42 -27.47
CA ILE A 89 -5.38 -6.27 -28.24
C ILE A 89 -5.36 -5.05 -27.29
N PRO A 90 -4.71 -3.95 -27.64
CA PRO A 90 -4.82 -2.71 -26.86
C PRO A 90 -6.27 -2.24 -26.77
N GLU A 91 -6.66 -1.68 -25.63
CA GLU A 91 -8.04 -1.23 -25.38
C GLU A 91 -8.57 -0.29 -26.45
N GLU A 92 -7.74 0.62 -26.96
CA GLU A 92 -8.11 1.60 -28.00
C GLU A 92 -8.50 0.93 -29.33
N ARG A 93 -8.06 -0.32 -29.55
CA ARG A 93 -8.35 -1.10 -30.76
C ARG A 93 -9.49 -2.09 -30.59
N ALA A 94 -9.97 -2.27 -29.37
CA ALA A 94 -11.04 -3.23 -29.06
C ALA A 94 -12.45 -2.69 -29.29
N GLY A 95 -12.58 -1.48 -29.85
CA GLY A 95 -13.86 -0.77 -30.02
C GLY A 95 -14.97 -1.62 -30.65
N GLY A 96 -16.08 -1.78 -29.93
CA GLY A 96 -17.27 -2.52 -30.37
C GLY A 96 -17.23 -4.03 -30.12
N LEU A 97 -16.12 -4.59 -29.63
CA LEU A 97 -16.05 -6.00 -29.23
C LEU A 97 -16.59 -6.16 -27.80
N GLN A 98 -17.45 -7.15 -27.61
CA GLN A 98 -18.04 -7.44 -26.28
C GLN A 98 -17.14 -8.37 -25.47
N PRO A 99 -16.95 -8.14 -24.18
CA PRO A 99 -16.29 -9.08 -23.30
C PRO A 99 -17.08 -10.39 -23.21
N TRP A 100 -16.34 -11.49 -23.10
CA TRP A 100 -16.94 -12.78 -22.77
C TRP A 100 -17.26 -12.83 -21.29
N LEU A 101 -18.49 -13.23 -20.94
CA LEU A 101 -18.95 -13.30 -19.56
C LEU A 101 -19.02 -14.76 -19.08
N LEU A 102 -18.71 -14.96 -17.81
CA LEU A 102 -18.91 -16.24 -17.12
C LEU A 102 -20.34 -16.29 -16.58
N HIS A 103 -21.02 -17.39 -16.89
CA HIS A 103 -22.36 -17.67 -16.38
C HIS A 103 -22.28 -18.52 -15.13
N ALA A 104 -22.72 -17.98 -14.00
CA ALA A 104 -22.80 -18.69 -12.73
C ALA A 104 -24.23 -19.17 -12.43
N ARG A 105 -24.39 -19.91 -11.33
CA ARG A 105 -25.71 -20.34 -10.88
C ARG A 105 -26.60 -19.11 -10.57
N LYS A 106 -27.92 -19.24 -10.71
CA LYS A 106 -28.92 -18.18 -10.48
C LYS A 106 -28.84 -17.02 -11.48
N GLU A 107 -28.51 -17.31 -12.73
CA GLU A 107 -28.47 -16.32 -13.83
C GLU A 107 -27.51 -15.14 -13.56
N ARG A 108 -26.46 -15.37 -12.75
CA ARG A 108 -25.45 -14.35 -12.51
C ARG A 108 -24.37 -14.38 -13.59
N HIS A 109 -23.91 -13.20 -13.96
CA HIS A 109 -22.87 -12.99 -14.96
C HIS A 109 -21.69 -12.25 -14.37
N TYR A 110 -20.50 -12.76 -14.60
CA TYR A 110 -19.28 -12.16 -14.11
C TYR A 110 -18.29 -11.89 -15.24
N LEU A 111 -17.61 -10.76 -15.15
CA LEU A 111 -16.51 -10.43 -16.05
C LEU A 111 -15.24 -11.12 -15.56
N PRO A 112 -14.67 -12.08 -16.32
CA PRO A 112 -13.40 -12.68 -15.96
C PRO A 112 -12.25 -11.72 -16.24
N LEU A 113 -11.37 -11.56 -15.27
CA LEU A 113 -10.14 -10.79 -15.36
C LEU A 113 -8.97 -11.71 -15.09
N PHE A 114 -7.98 -11.71 -15.98
CA PHE A 114 -6.77 -12.50 -15.79
C PHE A 114 -5.60 -11.58 -15.48
N THR A 115 -4.89 -11.92 -14.40
CA THR A 115 -3.72 -11.17 -13.95
C THR A 115 -2.49 -11.45 -14.83
N SER A 116 -2.46 -12.58 -15.53
CA SER A 116 -1.37 -12.96 -16.43
C SER A 116 -1.85 -13.82 -17.60
N VAL A 117 -1.04 -13.90 -18.66
CA VAL A 117 -1.27 -14.80 -19.79
C VAL A 117 -1.31 -16.25 -19.32
N LYS A 118 -0.45 -16.64 -18.39
CA LYS A 118 -0.44 -17.98 -17.79
C LYS A 118 -1.79 -18.37 -17.20
N ASN A 119 -2.41 -17.44 -16.45
CA ASN A 119 -3.73 -17.68 -15.85
C ASN A 119 -4.84 -17.69 -16.90
N ALA A 120 -4.73 -16.88 -17.94
CA ALA A 120 -5.66 -16.87 -19.06
C ALA A 120 -5.62 -18.16 -19.91
N GLU A 121 -4.45 -18.79 -20.01
CA GLU A 121 -4.23 -20.03 -20.76
C GLU A 121 -4.53 -21.29 -19.94
N ALA A 122 -4.82 -21.16 -18.66
CA ALA A 122 -5.06 -22.32 -17.77
C ALA A 122 -6.26 -23.16 -18.18
N GLU A 123 -7.23 -22.58 -18.91
CA GLU A 123 -8.42 -23.29 -19.41
C GLU A 123 -8.61 -23.03 -20.90
N LYS A 124 -8.96 -24.07 -21.63
CA LYS A 124 -9.18 -24.01 -23.08
C LYS A 124 -10.24 -22.98 -23.49
N ALA A 125 -11.26 -22.81 -22.66
CA ALA A 125 -12.35 -21.86 -22.93
C ALA A 125 -11.86 -20.40 -23.00
N SER A 126 -10.87 -20.03 -22.21
CA SER A 126 -10.24 -18.69 -22.23
C SER A 126 -9.04 -18.64 -23.20
N ALA A 127 -8.22 -19.71 -23.25
CA ALA A 127 -7.02 -19.77 -24.08
C ALA A 127 -7.27 -19.58 -25.58
N THR A 128 -8.47 -19.93 -26.06
CA THR A 128 -8.86 -19.80 -27.47
C THR A 128 -9.54 -18.48 -27.80
N ARG A 129 -9.74 -17.59 -26.83
CA ARG A 129 -10.41 -16.30 -27.02
C ARG A 129 -9.40 -15.18 -27.21
N PRO A 130 -9.73 -14.16 -28.04
CA PRO A 130 -8.92 -12.96 -28.07
C PRO A 130 -8.98 -12.26 -26.72
N MET A 131 -7.84 -11.73 -26.29
CA MET A 131 -7.72 -10.99 -25.03
C MET A 131 -7.51 -9.51 -25.32
N VAL A 132 -8.21 -8.68 -24.55
CA VAL A 132 -7.96 -7.23 -24.50
C VAL A 132 -7.17 -6.92 -23.25
N GLU A 133 -6.14 -6.11 -23.41
CA GLU A 133 -5.41 -5.52 -22.30
C GLU A 133 -6.12 -4.24 -21.85
N ARG A 134 -6.67 -4.26 -20.65
CA ARG A 134 -7.32 -3.13 -20.00
C ARG A 134 -6.63 -2.77 -18.70
N SER A 135 -6.73 -1.50 -18.27
CA SER A 135 -6.41 -1.19 -16.88
C SER A 135 -7.39 -1.90 -15.95
N LEU A 136 -6.91 -2.32 -14.78
CA LEU A 136 -7.77 -2.95 -13.76
C LEU A 136 -8.97 -2.05 -13.44
N ARG A 137 -8.74 -0.74 -13.36
CA ARG A 137 -9.77 0.27 -13.17
C ARG A 137 -10.83 0.23 -14.27
N SER A 138 -10.42 0.37 -15.55
CA SER A 138 -11.35 0.38 -16.68
C SER A 138 -12.18 -0.91 -16.76
N ALA A 139 -11.58 -2.05 -16.42
CA ALA A 139 -12.29 -3.33 -16.37
C ALA A 139 -13.33 -3.38 -15.24
N MET A 140 -13.01 -2.85 -14.06
CA MET A 140 -13.94 -2.77 -12.92
C MET A 140 -15.07 -1.77 -13.16
N GLU A 141 -14.75 -0.59 -13.73
CA GLU A 141 -15.75 0.42 -14.12
C GLU A 141 -16.70 -0.12 -15.18
N TYR A 142 -16.18 -0.81 -16.19
CA TYR A 142 -17.00 -1.48 -17.19
C TYR A 142 -18.00 -2.47 -16.57
N ALA A 143 -17.55 -3.26 -15.56
CA ALA A 143 -18.44 -4.20 -14.88
C ALA A 143 -19.52 -3.50 -14.02
N LEU A 144 -19.23 -2.30 -13.50
CA LEU A 144 -20.21 -1.50 -12.74
C LEU A 144 -21.21 -0.77 -13.64
N GLU A 145 -20.79 -0.33 -14.83
CA GLU A 145 -21.60 0.47 -15.74
C GLU A 145 -22.44 -0.38 -16.71
N THR A 146 -22.12 -1.68 -16.82
CA THR A 146 -22.83 -2.57 -17.73
C THR A 146 -23.94 -3.33 -17.01
N ASP A 147 -25.18 -3.08 -17.39
CA ASP A 147 -26.34 -3.81 -16.87
C ASP A 147 -26.20 -5.31 -17.12
N GLY A 148 -26.54 -6.10 -16.08
CA GLY A 148 -26.50 -7.56 -16.16
C GLY A 148 -25.16 -8.19 -15.82
N ILE A 149 -24.14 -7.41 -15.38
CA ILE A 149 -22.90 -7.91 -14.79
C ILE A 149 -22.97 -7.79 -13.27
N ASP A 150 -22.85 -8.92 -12.57
CA ASP A 150 -22.95 -9.02 -11.12
C ASP A 150 -21.60 -8.78 -10.40
N GLY A 151 -20.51 -8.61 -11.15
CA GLY A 151 -19.18 -8.37 -10.63
C GLY A 151 -18.07 -8.90 -11.51
N VAL A 152 -16.87 -9.04 -10.94
CA VAL A 152 -15.69 -9.59 -11.62
C VAL A 152 -15.20 -10.86 -10.94
N VAL A 153 -14.54 -11.73 -11.70
CA VAL A 153 -13.82 -12.89 -11.16
C VAL A 153 -12.36 -12.79 -11.58
N LEU A 154 -11.48 -12.70 -10.61
CA LEU A 154 -10.03 -12.74 -10.82
C LEU A 154 -9.57 -14.18 -10.99
N ASP A 155 -8.81 -14.45 -12.04
CA ASP A 155 -8.17 -15.73 -12.35
C ASP A 155 -9.06 -16.98 -12.18
N PRO A 156 -10.22 -17.05 -12.85
CA PRO A 156 -11.30 -17.99 -12.56
C PRO A 156 -10.92 -19.50 -12.62
N TRP A 157 -9.83 -19.83 -13.29
CA TRP A 157 -9.42 -21.23 -13.53
C TRP A 157 -8.25 -21.69 -12.67
N THR A 158 -7.70 -20.81 -11.88
CA THR A 158 -6.58 -21.10 -10.98
C THR A 158 -6.99 -20.84 -9.53
N SER A 159 -6.31 -19.95 -8.85
CA SER A 159 -6.75 -19.44 -7.56
C SER A 159 -7.70 -18.27 -7.81
N SER A 160 -9.00 -18.45 -7.60
CA SER A 160 -9.98 -17.45 -7.99
C SER A 160 -10.53 -16.64 -6.83
N ALA A 161 -10.81 -15.37 -7.08
CA ALA A 161 -11.56 -14.51 -6.17
C ALA A 161 -12.68 -13.79 -6.93
N THR A 162 -13.88 -13.80 -6.34
CA THR A 162 -15.05 -13.11 -6.89
C THR A 162 -15.28 -11.82 -6.13
N LEU A 163 -15.39 -10.72 -6.84
CA LEU A 163 -15.71 -9.40 -6.31
C LEU A 163 -17.07 -8.99 -6.87
N ASP A 164 -18.05 -8.85 -6.00
CA ASP A 164 -19.37 -8.36 -6.39
C ASP A 164 -19.39 -6.84 -6.61
N VAL A 165 -20.49 -6.33 -7.16
CA VAL A 165 -20.68 -4.91 -7.45
C VAL A 165 -20.45 -4.02 -6.22
N SER A 166 -20.81 -4.50 -5.02
CA SER A 166 -20.64 -3.74 -3.78
C SER A 166 -19.17 -3.55 -3.44
N LEU A 167 -18.36 -4.62 -3.55
CA LEU A 167 -16.92 -4.57 -3.33
C LEU A 167 -16.22 -3.74 -4.39
N LEU A 168 -16.59 -3.89 -5.67
CA LEU A 168 -16.04 -3.06 -6.75
C LEU A 168 -16.31 -1.58 -6.53
N SER A 169 -17.57 -1.25 -6.16
CA SER A 169 -17.96 0.13 -5.85
C SER A 169 -17.16 0.67 -4.64
N GLY A 170 -16.91 -0.16 -3.63
CA GLY A 170 -16.09 0.21 -2.48
C GLY A 170 -14.64 0.50 -2.86
N LEU A 171 -14.00 -0.39 -3.64
CA LEU A 171 -12.63 -0.22 -4.13
C LEU A 171 -12.48 1.04 -4.98
N LEU A 172 -13.34 1.25 -5.96
CA LEU A 172 -13.26 2.42 -6.83
C LEU A 172 -13.62 3.74 -6.14
N LYS A 173 -14.46 3.70 -5.09
CA LYS A 173 -14.76 4.89 -4.27
C LYS A 173 -13.62 5.22 -3.31
N SER A 174 -12.91 4.23 -2.78
CA SER A 174 -11.76 4.48 -1.89
C SER A 174 -10.66 5.25 -2.61
N GLU A 175 -10.52 5.06 -3.93
CA GLU A 175 -9.61 5.82 -4.76
C GLU A 175 -10.14 7.18 -5.25
N ARG A 176 -11.47 7.33 -5.41
CA ARG A 176 -12.07 8.65 -5.66
C ARG A 176 -11.87 9.61 -4.49
N GLY A 177 -11.24 9.15 -3.42
CA GLY A 177 -10.61 10.00 -2.42
C GLY A 177 -9.56 10.97 -3.00
N SER A 178 -9.10 10.79 -4.25
CA SER A 178 -8.30 11.80 -4.96
C SER A 178 -9.12 13.04 -5.37
N ASP A 179 -10.45 12.94 -5.46
CA ASP A 179 -11.34 14.08 -5.61
C ASP A 179 -11.74 14.71 -4.24
N ASN A 180 -11.23 14.15 -3.14
CA ASN A 180 -11.34 14.80 -1.85
C ASN A 180 -10.49 16.09 -1.89
N PRO A 181 -11.09 17.26 -1.69
CA PRO A 181 -10.33 18.52 -1.62
C PRO A 181 -9.13 18.43 -0.67
N GLY A 182 -9.22 17.61 0.37
CA GLY A 182 -8.15 17.30 1.28
C GLY A 182 -6.96 16.56 0.66
N ALA A 183 -7.15 15.70 -0.33
CA ALA A 183 -6.06 14.96 -0.98
C ALA A 183 -5.20 15.87 -1.87
N GLN A 184 -5.83 16.79 -2.60
CA GLN A 184 -5.11 17.77 -3.42
C GLN A 184 -4.29 18.73 -2.56
N GLU A 185 -4.89 19.22 -1.47
CA GLU A 185 -4.21 20.09 -0.52
C GLU A 185 -3.06 19.35 0.20
N LEU A 186 -3.24 18.08 0.53
CA LEU A 186 -2.19 17.25 1.12
C LEU A 186 -0.98 17.12 0.17
N GLU A 187 -1.21 16.75 -1.09
CA GLU A 187 -0.12 16.63 -2.09
C GLU A 187 0.55 17.97 -2.37
N ALA A 188 -0.21 19.07 -2.43
CA ALA A 188 0.35 20.41 -2.52
C ALA A 188 1.21 20.76 -1.29
N GLY A 189 0.78 20.35 -0.10
CA GLY A 189 1.53 20.47 1.14
C GLY A 189 2.86 19.70 1.11
N HIS A 190 2.84 18.47 0.61
CA HIS A 190 4.06 17.67 0.43
C HIS A 190 4.99 18.30 -0.62
N ALA A 191 4.45 18.81 -1.71
CA ALA A 191 5.25 19.50 -2.73
C ALA A 191 5.94 20.74 -2.16
N ALA A 192 5.22 21.57 -1.41
CA ALA A 192 5.77 22.75 -0.72
C ALA A 192 6.85 22.35 0.31
N ALA A 193 6.60 21.32 1.10
CA ALA A 193 7.58 20.81 2.08
C ALA A 193 8.87 20.31 1.40
N ARG A 194 8.76 19.64 0.24
CA ARG A 194 9.92 19.22 -0.58
C ARG A 194 10.71 20.41 -1.11
N ALA A 195 10.01 21.49 -1.49
CA ALA A 195 10.63 22.72 -1.93
C ALA A 195 11.25 23.55 -0.79
N GLY A 196 11.01 23.16 0.47
CA GLY A 196 11.46 23.88 1.65
C GLY A 196 10.57 25.03 2.05
N ASP A 197 9.46 25.25 1.36
CA ASP A 197 8.46 26.26 1.72
C ASP A 197 7.52 25.70 2.81
N TRP A 198 8.03 25.75 4.04
CA TRP A 198 7.30 25.22 5.19
C TRP A 198 6.05 26.04 5.53
N GLN A 199 6.01 27.32 5.14
CA GLN A 199 4.87 28.17 5.42
C GLN A 199 3.68 27.77 4.55
N GLU A 200 3.91 27.60 3.27
CA GLU A 200 2.91 27.07 2.34
C GLU A 200 2.52 25.61 2.72
N ALA A 201 3.50 24.77 3.04
CA ALA A 201 3.24 23.39 3.46
C ALA A 201 2.28 23.33 4.66
N ALA A 202 2.53 24.13 5.70
CA ALA A 202 1.68 24.14 6.88
C ALA A 202 0.26 24.67 6.59
N ALA A 203 0.13 25.65 5.69
CA ALA A 203 -1.17 26.16 5.25
C ALA A 203 -1.97 25.08 4.50
N ARG A 204 -1.33 24.37 3.58
CA ARG A 204 -1.93 23.27 2.82
C ARG A 204 -2.30 22.08 3.70
N TYR A 205 -1.43 21.66 4.63
CA TYR A 205 -1.76 20.63 5.60
C TYR A 205 -2.93 21.02 6.50
N THR A 206 -3.06 22.30 6.84
CA THR A 206 -4.22 22.78 7.60
C THR A 206 -5.50 22.60 6.79
N ALA A 207 -5.53 23.04 5.54
CA ALA A 207 -6.70 22.88 4.67
C ALA A 207 -7.07 21.39 4.45
N ALA A 208 -6.07 20.54 4.22
CA ALA A 208 -6.27 19.11 4.08
C ALA A 208 -6.79 18.45 5.36
N ALA A 209 -6.29 18.88 6.53
CA ALA A 209 -6.74 18.40 7.83
C ALA A 209 -8.18 18.83 8.15
N GLU A 210 -8.58 20.04 7.76
CA GLU A 210 -9.96 20.55 7.87
C GLU A 210 -10.91 19.76 6.95
N ALA A 211 -10.42 19.29 5.80
CA ALA A 211 -11.13 18.39 4.91
C ALA A 211 -11.17 16.91 5.39
N GLY A 212 -10.54 16.60 6.54
CA GLY A 212 -10.62 15.29 7.19
C GLY A 212 -9.45 14.35 6.94
N SER A 213 -8.37 14.78 6.27
CA SER A 213 -7.19 13.95 6.05
C SER A 213 -6.43 13.66 7.34
N ALA A 214 -6.33 12.39 7.71
CA ALA A 214 -5.57 11.94 8.88
C ALA A 214 -4.05 12.14 8.69
N GLU A 215 -3.55 11.90 7.49
CA GLU A 215 -2.15 12.13 7.13
C GLU A 215 -1.79 13.62 7.24
N ALA A 216 -2.68 14.50 6.78
CA ALA A 216 -2.48 15.95 6.93
C ALA A 216 -2.46 16.38 8.40
N LEU A 217 -3.30 15.77 9.26
CA LEU A 217 -3.24 16.01 10.71
C LEU A 217 -1.88 15.60 11.28
N SER A 218 -1.32 14.48 10.82
CA SER A 218 0.02 14.04 11.23
C SER A 218 1.09 15.02 10.78
N ALA A 219 1.11 15.39 9.50
CA ALA A 219 2.07 16.35 8.94
C ALA A 219 1.98 17.74 9.57
N LEU A 220 0.78 18.23 9.85
CA LEU A 220 0.56 19.48 10.59
C LEU A 220 1.09 19.38 12.02
N GLY A 221 0.91 18.22 12.67
CA GLY A 221 1.49 17.90 13.96
C GLY A 221 3.01 18.07 13.96
N ASP A 222 3.68 17.56 12.94
CA ASP A 222 5.13 17.71 12.76
C ASP A 222 5.54 19.17 12.56
N CYS A 223 4.81 19.92 11.72
CA CYS A 223 5.03 21.36 11.53
C CYS A 223 4.96 22.12 12.86
N LEU A 224 3.94 21.84 13.67
CA LEU A 224 3.75 22.45 14.97
C LEU A 224 4.82 22.02 16.00
N TYR A 225 5.23 20.76 15.99
CA TYR A 225 6.20 20.25 16.96
C TYR A 225 7.60 20.82 16.76
N TYR A 226 8.02 20.91 15.48
CA TYR A 226 9.33 21.45 15.12
C TYR A 226 9.33 22.95 14.89
N GLY A 227 8.17 23.59 14.74
CA GLY A 227 8.03 25.02 14.42
C GLY A 227 8.37 25.32 12.95
N ARG A 228 7.99 24.41 12.03
CA ARG A 228 8.23 24.57 10.59
C ARG A 228 7.03 25.23 9.93
N GLY A 229 7.20 26.42 9.40
CA GLY A 229 6.12 27.20 8.80
C GLY A 229 5.05 27.68 9.77
N THR A 230 5.13 27.26 11.03
CA THR A 230 4.22 27.68 12.10
C THR A 230 4.98 28.00 13.37
N ARG A 231 4.31 28.71 14.32
CA ARG A 231 4.86 28.85 15.66
C ARG A 231 4.91 27.49 16.36
N LYS A 232 6.07 27.15 16.90
CA LYS A 232 6.26 25.89 17.65
C LYS A 232 5.25 25.76 18.79
N ASN A 233 4.50 24.63 18.79
CA ASN A 233 3.50 24.33 19.81
C ASN A 233 3.34 22.82 20.01
N LYS A 234 4.13 22.25 20.91
CA LYS A 234 4.13 20.81 21.21
C LYS A 234 2.77 20.29 21.72
N THR A 235 2.04 21.10 22.47
CA THR A 235 0.74 20.70 23.01
C THR A 235 -0.28 20.54 21.88
N GLN A 236 -0.29 21.45 20.93
CA GLN A 236 -1.16 21.37 19.77
C GLN A 236 -0.73 20.23 18.83
N ALA A 237 0.57 20.04 18.62
CA ALA A 237 1.12 18.91 17.85
C ALA A 237 0.61 17.56 18.38
N ARG A 238 0.72 17.33 19.70
CA ARG A 238 0.19 16.11 20.33
C ARG A 238 -1.31 15.92 20.12
N ARG A 239 -2.08 17.00 20.09
CA ARG A 239 -3.52 16.94 19.79
C ARG A 239 -3.77 16.50 18.35
N MET A 240 -3.00 17.01 17.38
CA MET A 240 -3.12 16.63 15.99
C MET A 240 -2.73 15.16 15.80
N TRP A 241 -1.60 14.75 16.32
CA TRP A 241 -1.16 13.35 16.28
C TRP A 241 -2.15 12.39 16.96
N LYS A 242 -2.75 12.76 18.10
CA LYS A 242 -3.77 11.90 18.75
C LYS A 242 -5.01 11.72 17.87
N LYS A 243 -5.47 12.76 17.19
CA LYS A 243 -6.57 12.66 16.22
C LYS A 243 -6.20 11.79 15.02
N ALA A 244 -5.02 12.00 14.44
CA ALA A 244 -4.52 11.20 13.33
C ALA A 244 -4.35 9.71 13.73
N ALA A 245 -3.77 9.43 14.90
CA ALA A 245 -3.61 8.08 15.43
C ALA A 245 -4.95 7.38 15.72
N GLN A 246 -6.00 8.12 16.12
CA GLN A 246 -7.35 7.57 16.25
C GLN A 246 -7.96 7.16 14.91
N ALA A 247 -7.59 7.87 13.84
CA ALA A 247 -7.99 7.54 12.47
C ALA A 247 -7.10 6.47 11.82
N GLY A 248 -6.13 5.87 12.55
CA GLY A 248 -5.29 4.79 12.05
C GLY A 248 -3.94 5.24 11.48
N GLU A 249 -3.62 6.53 11.50
CA GLU A 249 -2.39 7.06 10.90
C GLU A 249 -1.14 6.56 11.65
N VAL A 250 -0.32 5.77 10.96
CA VAL A 250 0.86 5.09 11.53
C VAL A 250 1.93 6.10 11.95
N GLN A 251 2.21 7.09 11.11
CA GLN A 251 3.21 8.12 11.39
C GLN A 251 2.90 8.89 12.66
N ALA A 252 1.62 9.20 12.89
CA ALA A 252 1.19 9.88 14.11
C ALA A 252 1.39 9.01 15.37
N MET A 253 1.17 7.70 15.26
CA MET A 253 1.43 6.76 16.36
C MET A 253 2.93 6.70 16.68
N ILE A 254 3.79 6.66 15.66
CA ILE A 254 5.26 6.71 15.82
C ILE A 254 5.66 8.02 16.51
N ALA A 255 5.16 9.17 16.02
CA ALA A 255 5.48 10.49 16.58
C ALA A 255 5.06 10.64 18.05
N LEU A 256 3.91 10.07 18.43
CA LEU A 256 3.46 10.05 19.82
C LEU A 256 4.36 9.15 20.69
N GLY A 257 4.79 8.00 20.18
CA GLY A 257 5.73 7.14 20.86
C GLY A 257 7.09 7.81 21.07
N ASP A 258 7.63 8.43 20.02
CA ASP A 258 8.90 9.17 20.06
C ASP A 258 8.84 10.35 21.06
N ASP A 259 7.74 11.10 21.05
CA ASP A 259 7.57 12.23 21.99
C ASP A 259 7.38 11.75 23.44
N CYS A 260 6.66 10.65 23.65
CA CYS A 260 6.52 10.02 24.97
C CYS A 260 7.87 9.55 25.51
N ALA A 261 8.65 8.84 24.69
CA ALA A 261 9.99 8.37 25.04
C ALA A 261 10.94 9.55 25.34
N ALA A 262 10.94 10.59 24.51
CA ALA A 262 11.81 11.75 24.67
C ALA A 262 11.45 12.62 25.88
N SER A 263 10.19 12.64 26.29
CA SER A 263 9.72 13.39 27.44
C SER A 263 9.85 12.65 28.79
N GLY A 264 10.38 11.42 28.77
CA GLY A 264 10.46 10.56 29.97
C GLY A 264 9.09 10.06 30.44
N GLY A 265 8.16 9.90 29.49
CA GLY A 265 6.83 9.33 29.75
C GLY A 265 6.87 7.88 30.20
N GLU A 266 5.72 7.36 30.60
CA GLU A 266 5.64 5.98 31.08
C GLU A 266 6.01 4.97 29.98
N MET A 267 6.85 3.99 30.36
CA MET A 267 7.29 2.93 29.46
C MET A 267 6.10 2.20 28.82
N ALA A 268 5.05 1.94 29.58
CA ALA A 268 3.86 1.26 29.10
C ALA A 268 3.14 2.07 27.99
N GLU A 269 3.05 3.37 28.14
CA GLU A 269 2.42 4.26 27.16
C GLU A 269 3.24 4.32 25.86
N THR A 270 4.56 4.48 25.97
CA THR A 270 5.48 4.47 24.80
C THR A 270 5.35 3.17 24.01
N LEU A 271 5.43 2.02 24.69
CA LEU A 271 5.27 0.72 24.04
C LEU A 271 3.88 0.53 23.44
N GLN A 272 2.84 1.07 24.05
CA GLN A 272 1.50 1.01 23.51
C GLN A 272 1.40 1.73 22.17
N TYR A 273 1.99 2.93 22.05
CA TYR A 273 2.03 3.66 20.78
C TYR A 273 2.80 2.90 19.70
N TYR A 274 4.00 2.40 20.01
CA TYR A 274 4.78 1.66 19.02
C TYR A 274 4.13 0.34 18.60
N ARG A 275 3.51 -0.41 19.52
CA ARG A 275 2.80 -1.65 19.19
C ARG A 275 1.55 -1.40 18.35
N ARG A 276 0.81 -0.33 18.66
CA ARG A 276 -0.30 0.10 17.78
C ARG A 276 0.19 0.49 16.40
N ALA A 277 1.29 1.25 16.32
CA ALA A 277 1.91 1.58 15.06
C ALA A 277 2.37 0.34 14.29
N GLN A 278 2.95 -0.67 14.97
CA GLN A 278 3.37 -1.92 14.34
C GLN A 278 2.17 -2.72 13.80
N SER A 279 1.09 -2.81 14.56
CA SER A 279 -0.13 -3.47 14.09
C SER A 279 -0.72 -2.75 12.87
N ALA A 280 -0.88 -1.43 12.96
CA ALA A 280 -1.41 -0.64 11.87
C ALA A 280 -0.51 -0.65 10.62
N ALA A 281 0.83 -0.63 10.80
CA ALA A 281 1.78 -0.69 9.68
C ALA A 281 1.70 -2.01 8.88
N ARG A 282 1.31 -3.11 9.53
CA ARG A 282 1.12 -4.40 8.85
C ARG A 282 -0.17 -4.45 8.02
N GLU A 283 -1.13 -3.60 8.34
CA GLU A 283 -2.40 -3.49 7.61
C GLU A 283 -2.29 -2.54 6.40
N VAL A 284 -1.26 -1.70 6.37
CA VAL A 284 -1.00 -0.76 5.28
C VAL A 284 -0.07 -1.42 4.25
N PRO A 285 -0.37 -1.33 2.94
CA PRO A 285 0.49 -1.90 1.89
C PRO A 285 1.86 -1.21 1.78
N ASP A 286 2.05 -0.07 2.41
CA ASP A 286 3.33 0.63 2.45
C ASP A 286 4.29 -0.04 3.42
N ILE A 287 5.28 -0.75 2.88
CA ILE A 287 6.30 -1.46 3.65
C ILE A 287 7.25 -0.53 4.43
N ALA A 288 7.24 0.78 4.15
CA ALA A 288 8.18 1.72 4.74
C ALA A 288 7.98 1.93 6.24
N TYR A 289 6.76 1.81 6.75
CA TYR A 289 6.48 2.00 8.17
C TYR A 289 6.93 0.84 9.05
N THR A 290 6.75 -0.39 8.58
CA THR A 290 7.08 -1.59 9.38
C THR A 290 8.53 -1.59 9.88
N PRO A 291 9.57 -1.41 9.04
CA PRO A 291 10.94 -1.40 9.52
C PRO A 291 11.25 -0.23 10.43
N GLN A 292 10.62 0.93 10.23
CA GLN A 292 10.79 2.09 11.11
C GLN A 292 10.26 1.82 12.52
N VAL A 293 9.08 1.24 12.63
CA VAL A 293 8.49 0.89 13.92
C VAL A 293 9.28 -0.22 14.61
N CYS A 294 9.71 -1.22 13.86
CA CYS A 294 10.53 -2.31 14.38
C CYS A 294 11.87 -1.82 14.93
N LEU A 295 12.52 -0.87 14.25
CA LEU A 295 13.75 -0.26 14.77
C LEU A 295 13.52 0.48 16.10
N ARG A 296 12.45 1.25 16.23
CA ARG A 296 12.11 1.94 17.47
C ARG A 296 11.77 0.99 18.61
N LEU A 297 11.00 -0.06 18.30
CA LEU A 297 10.72 -1.11 19.29
C LEU A 297 12.00 -1.79 19.74
N ALA A 298 12.91 -2.11 18.80
CA ALA A 298 14.18 -2.72 19.14
C ALA A 298 15.03 -1.83 20.06
N GLN A 299 15.16 -0.54 19.73
CA GLN A 299 15.90 0.43 20.53
C GLN A 299 15.33 0.56 21.95
N TYR A 300 13.98 0.63 22.04
CA TYR A 300 13.30 0.79 23.31
C TYR A 300 13.33 -0.50 24.16
N GLU A 301 13.12 -1.66 23.52
CA GLU A 301 13.18 -2.96 24.20
C GLU A 301 14.60 -3.29 24.67
N THR A 302 15.65 -2.92 23.92
CA THR A 302 17.04 -3.05 24.34
C THR A 302 17.29 -2.29 25.63
N GLN A 303 16.79 -1.07 25.72
CA GLN A 303 17.03 -0.21 26.88
C GLN A 303 16.27 -0.66 28.14
N TYR A 304 15.06 -1.23 27.98
CA TYR A 304 14.13 -1.39 29.11
C TYR A 304 13.59 -2.79 29.34
N LEU A 305 13.61 -3.72 28.37
CA LEU A 305 12.86 -4.96 28.50
C LEU A 305 13.62 -6.25 28.18
N SER A 306 13.85 -6.53 26.91
CA SER A 306 14.27 -7.86 26.47
C SER A 306 15.11 -7.82 25.23
N ARG A 307 16.37 -8.21 25.39
CA ARG A 307 17.34 -8.34 24.30
C ARG A 307 16.88 -9.30 23.18
N LYS A 308 16.31 -10.44 23.55
CA LYS A 308 15.81 -11.42 22.57
C LYS A 308 14.71 -10.82 21.69
N LYS A 309 13.81 -10.03 22.26
CA LYS A 309 12.78 -9.33 21.48
C LYS A 309 13.38 -8.25 20.63
N ALA A 310 14.31 -7.46 21.16
CA ALA A 310 15.01 -6.45 20.41
C ALA A 310 15.74 -7.03 19.19
N LEU A 311 16.39 -8.20 19.31
CA LEU A 311 17.03 -8.89 18.19
C LEU A 311 16.04 -9.30 17.10
N LEU A 312 14.84 -9.75 17.45
CA LEU A 312 13.81 -10.09 16.48
C LEU A 312 13.31 -8.84 15.73
N GLN A 313 13.05 -7.76 16.47
CA GLN A 313 12.58 -6.51 15.89
C GLN A 313 13.63 -5.87 14.97
N VAL A 314 14.91 -5.84 15.39
CA VAL A 314 15.97 -5.25 14.57
C VAL A 314 16.25 -6.08 13.31
N ALA A 315 16.11 -7.41 13.38
CA ALA A 315 16.24 -8.26 12.20
C ALA A 315 15.13 -7.97 11.16
N GLU A 316 13.89 -7.78 11.60
CA GLU A 316 12.78 -7.37 10.73
C GLU A 316 13.04 -5.98 10.14
N ALA A 317 13.55 -5.04 10.94
CA ALA A 317 13.91 -3.69 10.48
C ALA A 317 15.02 -3.71 9.41
N VAL A 318 16.08 -4.46 9.64
CA VAL A 318 17.22 -4.60 8.68
C VAL A 318 16.71 -5.16 7.35
N GLN A 319 15.89 -6.21 7.38
CA GLN A 319 15.33 -6.80 6.17
C GLN A 319 14.46 -5.79 5.40
N GLY A 320 13.58 -5.08 6.08
CA GLY A 320 12.71 -4.09 5.46
C GLY A 320 13.49 -2.90 4.89
N PHE A 321 14.48 -2.37 5.61
CA PHE A 321 15.31 -1.28 5.08
C PHE A 321 16.18 -1.69 3.88
N ARG A 322 16.63 -2.94 3.80
CA ARG A 322 17.31 -3.44 2.59
C ARG A 322 16.39 -3.47 1.37
N ILE A 323 15.13 -3.84 1.56
CA ILE A 323 14.13 -3.79 0.48
C ILE A 323 13.92 -2.34 0.04
N LEU A 324 13.67 -1.42 0.96
CA LEU A 324 13.49 0.01 0.67
C LEU A 324 14.71 0.63 -0.02
N GLN A 325 15.92 0.25 0.39
CA GLN A 325 17.15 0.69 -0.26
C GLN A 325 17.24 0.18 -1.70
N ALA A 326 16.85 -1.07 -1.95
CA ALA A 326 16.83 -1.64 -3.29
C ALA A 326 15.78 -0.98 -4.19
N GLU A 327 14.69 -0.47 -3.60
CA GLU A 327 13.67 0.33 -4.29
C GLU A 327 14.07 1.79 -4.52
N GLY A 328 15.22 2.21 -3.99
CA GLY A 328 15.80 3.54 -4.22
C GLY A 328 15.36 4.61 -3.21
N GLU A 329 14.82 4.22 -2.06
CA GLU A 329 14.50 5.15 -0.98
C GLU A 329 15.78 5.71 -0.36
N THR A 330 15.94 7.04 -0.44
CA THR A 330 17.20 7.72 -0.08
C THR A 330 17.54 7.64 1.41
N ASP A 331 16.53 7.65 2.28
CA ASP A 331 16.72 7.64 3.72
C ASP A 331 16.91 6.22 4.28
N ALA A 332 16.59 5.19 3.48
CA ALA A 332 16.70 3.79 3.88
C ALA A 332 18.13 3.37 4.21
N ALA A 333 19.13 3.93 3.53
CA ALA A 333 20.54 3.62 3.77
C ALA A 333 21.03 4.06 5.17
N ASP A 334 20.57 5.20 5.65
CA ASP A 334 20.92 5.70 6.98
C ASP A 334 20.23 4.90 8.08
N TRP A 335 18.96 4.55 7.90
CA TRP A 335 18.23 3.70 8.83
C TRP A 335 18.74 2.27 8.85
N LEU A 336 19.12 1.74 7.70
CA LEU A 336 19.76 0.42 7.62
C LEU A 336 21.06 0.38 8.44
N ARG A 337 21.91 1.40 8.29
CA ARG A 337 23.18 1.50 9.05
C ARG A 337 22.91 1.59 10.56
N GLU A 338 21.87 2.33 10.97
CA GLU A 338 21.48 2.44 12.38
C GLU A 338 20.99 1.09 12.92
N ALA A 339 20.18 0.37 12.15
CA ALA A 339 19.68 -0.96 12.52
C ALA A 339 20.80 -2.01 12.57
N GLU A 340 21.74 -1.99 11.64
CA GLU A 340 22.92 -2.87 11.63
C GLU A 340 23.83 -2.59 12.84
N LEU A 341 24.08 -1.33 13.16
CA LEU A 341 24.85 -0.94 14.35
C LEU A 341 24.18 -1.45 15.64
N LEU A 342 22.86 -1.32 15.76
CA LEU A 342 22.13 -1.85 16.90
C LEU A 342 22.22 -3.38 16.97
N THR A 343 22.19 -4.06 15.82
CA THR A 343 22.37 -5.52 15.74
C THR A 343 23.72 -5.93 16.28
N ASP A 344 24.80 -5.25 15.84
CA ASP A 344 26.16 -5.54 16.28
C ASP A 344 26.35 -5.29 17.80
N GLN A 345 25.76 -4.23 18.33
CA GLN A 345 25.75 -3.95 19.77
C GLN A 345 25.05 -5.09 20.56
N LEU A 346 23.86 -5.48 20.07
CA LEU A 346 23.10 -6.56 20.68
C LEU A 346 23.84 -7.91 20.65
N LEU A 347 24.59 -8.21 19.60
CA LEU A 347 25.36 -9.44 19.45
C LEU A 347 26.69 -9.40 20.24
N ALA A 348 27.32 -8.23 20.37
CA ALA A 348 28.57 -8.07 21.12
C ALA A 348 28.39 -8.29 22.62
N ASP A 349 27.31 -7.81 23.18
CA ASP A 349 26.98 -8.01 24.60
C ASP A 349 26.75 -9.49 24.98
N ASP A 350 26.52 -10.38 24.00
CA ASP A 350 26.36 -11.84 24.20
C ASP A 350 27.69 -12.55 24.45
N LYS A 351 28.80 -11.99 23.96
CA LYS A 351 30.12 -12.55 24.11
C LYS A 351 30.74 -12.18 25.46
N ASN A 352 30.13 -11.22 26.16
CA ASN A 352 30.66 -10.71 27.45
C ASN A 352 29.74 -11.08 28.66
N ALA A 353 28.62 -11.80 28.43
CA ALA A 353 27.73 -12.32 29.45
C ALA A 353 27.90 -13.83 29.64
#